data_c899f2971f46b7e93dae8867482b35d9
#
_entry.id   c899f2971f46b7e93dae8867482b35d9
#
_cell.length_a   1.000
_cell.length_b   1.000
_cell.length_c   1.000
_cell.angle_alpha   90.00
_cell.angle_beta   90.00
_cell.angle_gamma   90.00
#
_symmetry.space_group_name_H-M   'P 1'
#
loop_
_entity.id
_entity.type
_entity.pdbx_description
1 polymer ?
#
loop_
_entity_poly.entity_id
_entity_poly.type
_entity_poly.pdbx_seq_one_letter_code
_entity_poly.pdbx_strand_id
1 'polypeptide(L)'
;MPFACYFCIFINVGLGEAAKLPAISGSLSSSGWIKIPVIEGESFIIQWGRIGPSDSKTGVATGSYPIAFPNSAFMAFIAEKTAISTGPIGINSWGVSELTKTELKAICAARTISTSAATETGDFLVLGY
;
A
#
# COMPACT_ATOMS: atom_id res chain seq x y z
N MET A 1 11.08 -38.27 -24.86
CA MET A 1 11.95 -37.62 -23.89
C MET A 1 11.22 -37.54 -22.55
N PRO A 2 11.76 -38.05 -21.45
CA PRO A 2 11.12 -37.89 -20.18
C PRO A 2 11.07 -36.39 -19.82
N PHE A 3 9.94 -35.94 -19.39
CA PHE A 3 9.80 -34.57 -18.86
C PHE A 3 10.77 -34.42 -17.68
N ALA A 4 11.62 -33.40 -17.73
CA ALA A 4 12.47 -33.07 -16.59
C ALA A 4 11.55 -32.79 -15.38
N CYS A 5 11.79 -33.52 -14.30
CA CYS A 5 11.10 -33.24 -13.05
C CYS A 5 11.66 -31.92 -12.50
N TYR A 6 10.95 -30.82 -12.70
CA TYR A 6 11.36 -29.51 -12.16
C TYR A 6 11.64 -29.57 -10.65
N PHE A 7 10.83 -30.34 -9.93
CA PHE A 7 11.02 -30.58 -8.51
C PHE A 7 12.37 -31.27 -8.22
N CYS A 8 12.75 -32.27 -9.02
CA CYS A 8 14.02 -32.99 -8.83
C CYS A 8 15.23 -32.11 -9.17
N ILE A 9 15.11 -31.19 -10.14
CA ILE A 9 16.18 -30.24 -10.47
C ILE A 9 16.46 -29.31 -9.30
N PHE A 10 15.43 -28.74 -8.70
CA PHE A 10 15.59 -27.83 -7.56
C PHE A 10 16.21 -28.50 -6.34
N ILE A 11 15.86 -29.75 -6.07
CA ILE A 11 16.48 -30.52 -4.99
C ILE A 11 17.96 -30.76 -5.30
N ASN A 12 18.29 -31.14 -6.53
CA ASN A 12 19.66 -31.49 -6.92
C ASN A 12 20.60 -30.29 -6.93
N VAL A 13 20.10 -29.08 -7.16
CA VAL A 13 20.91 -27.85 -7.10
C VAL A 13 20.85 -27.16 -5.72
N GLY A 14 20.17 -27.74 -4.74
CA GLY A 14 20.12 -27.23 -3.37
C GLY A 14 19.36 -25.93 -3.19
N LEU A 15 18.49 -25.55 -4.14
CA LEU A 15 17.72 -24.31 -4.08
C LEU A 15 16.54 -24.36 -3.10
N GLY A 16 16.16 -25.55 -2.62
CA GLY A 16 15.10 -25.72 -1.62
C GLY A 16 13.73 -25.17 -2.03
N GLU A 17 12.90 -24.87 -1.07
CA GLU A 17 11.53 -24.39 -1.29
C GLU A 17 11.47 -23.00 -1.95
N ALA A 18 12.47 -22.15 -1.70
CA ALA A 18 12.51 -20.81 -2.28
C ALA A 18 12.50 -20.81 -3.82
N ALA A 19 13.10 -21.85 -4.43
CA ALA A 19 13.13 -21.98 -5.90
C ALA A 19 11.79 -22.38 -6.52
N LYS A 20 10.81 -22.77 -5.70
CA LYS A 20 9.45 -23.09 -6.13
C LYS A 20 8.51 -21.89 -6.12
N LEU A 21 8.93 -20.80 -5.51
CA LEU A 21 8.14 -19.59 -5.44
C LEU A 21 8.05 -18.91 -6.81
N PRO A 22 6.91 -18.28 -7.14
CA PRO A 22 6.79 -17.45 -8.33
C PRO A 22 7.80 -16.30 -8.32
N ALA A 23 8.06 -15.70 -9.46
CA ALA A 23 8.88 -14.51 -9.52
C ALA A 23 8.21 -13.31 -8.80
N ILE A 24 9.03 -12.43 -8.26
CA ILE A 24 8.57 -11.12 -7.78
C ILE A 24 7.96 -10.37 -8.96
N SER A 25 6.81 -9.77 -8.76
CA SER A 25 6.09 -8.97 -9.75
C SER A 25 5.69 -7.63 -9.20
N GLY A 26 5.41 -6.67 -10.06
CA GLY A 26 5.03 -5.34 -9.63
C GLY A 26 4.80 -4.36 -10.76
N SER A 27 4.35 -3.17 -10.41
CA SER A 27 4.20 -2.02 -11.29
C SER A 27 4.80 -0.80 -10.60
N LEU A 28 5.89 -0.28 -11.15
CA LEU A 28 6.61 0.88 -10.62
C LEU A 28 6.07 2.15 -11.28
N SER A 29 5.05 2.73 -10.69
CA SER A 29 4.44 3.98 -11.13
C SER A 29 4.14 4.87 -9.92
N SER A 30 3.59 6.07 -10.13
CA SER A 30 3.19 6.98 -9.04
C SER A 30 2.12 6.38 -8.12
N SER A 31 1.34 5.44 -8.62
CA SER A 31 0.44 4.57 -7.86
C SER A 31 0.78 3.14 -8.26
N GLY A 32 1.48 2.43 -7.43
CA GLY A 32 2.10 1.15 -7.81
C GLY A 32 2.06 0.10 -6.72
N TRP A 33 2.64 -1.04 -7.03
CA TRP A 33 2.66 -2.19 -6.14
C TRP A 33 3.85 -3.11 -6.43
N ILE A 34 4.24 -3.88 -5.42
CA ILE A 34 5.19 -5.00 -5.51
C ILE A 34 4.57 -6.19 -4.79
N LYS A 35 4.65 -7.35 -5.41
CA LYS A 35 4.21 -8.64 -4.87
C LYS A 35 5.41 -9.56 -4.72
N ILE A 36 5.71 -9.93 -3.49
CA ILE A 36 6.84 -10.76 -3.11
C ILE A 36 6.31 -12.11 -2.62
N PRO A 37 6.49 -13.21 -3.35
CA PRO A 37 6.11 -14.52 -2.87
C PRO A 37 6.87 -14.88 -1.59
N VAL A 38 6.15 -15.36 -0.58
CA VAL A 38 6.73 -15.71 0.73
C VAL A 38 6.64 -17.20 0.98
N ILE A 39 5.46 -17.76 0.75
CA ILE A 39 5.18 -19.20 0.82
C ILE A 39 4.30 -19.59 -0.36
N GLU A 40 4.16 -20.89 -0.60
CA GLU A 40 3.32 -21.38 -1.69
C GLU A 40 1.89 -20.84 -1.57
N GLY A 41 1.43 -20.13 -2.61
CA GLY A 41 0.11 -19.52 -2.68
C GLY A 41 -0.04 -18.18 -1.98
N GLU A 42 0.93 -17.72 -1.20
CA GLU A 42 0.87 -16.45 -0.50
C GLU A 42 2.01 -15.50 -0.86
N SER A 43 1.69 -14.22 -0.89
CA SER A 43 2.67 -13.17 -1.20
C SER A 43 2.48 -11.97 -0.28
N PHE A 44 3.60 -11.43 0.17
CA PHE A 44 3.61 -10.12 0.80
C PHE A 44 3.46 -9.05 -0.27
N ILE A 45 2.51 -8.13 -0.10
CA ILE A 45 2.19 -7.10 -1.08
C ILE A 45 2.38 -5.74 -0.45
N ILE A 46 3.16 -4.92 -1.13
CA ILE A 46 3.40 -3.50 -0.79
C ILE A 46 2.73 -2.68 -1.88
N GLN A 47 1.88 -1.72 -1.50
CA GLN A 47 1.23 -0.82 -2.44
C GLN A 47 1.38 0.62 -1.98
N TRP A 48 1.44 1.54 -2.92
CA TRP A 48 1.52 2.97 -2.68
C TRP A 48 0.66 3.74 -3.67
N GLY A 49 0.28 4.93 -3.26
CA GLY A 49 -0.55 5.80 -4.08
C GLY A 49 -0.94 7.05 -3.32
N ARG A 50 -1.92 7.76 -3.86
CA ARG A 50 -2.42 9.00 -3.27
C ARG A 50 -3.74 8.76 -2.53
N ILE A 51 -3.90 9.44 -1.40
CA ILE A 51 -5.14 9.52 -0.65
C ILE A 51 -5.69 10.96 -0.70
N GLY A 52 -7.00 11.09 -0.76
CA GLY A 52 -7.70 12.37 -0.75
C GLY A 52 -8.19 12.82 -2.12
N PRO A 53 -8.71 14.06 -2.20
CA PRO A 53 -8.74 15.06 -1.12
C PRO A 53 -9.66 14.66 0.04
N SER A 54 -9.32 15.13 1.25
CA SER A 54 -10.15 14.92 2.43
C SER A 54 -11.43 15.76 2.35
N ASP A 55 -12.52 15.22 2.87
CA ASP A 55 -13.79 15.94 2.97
C ASP A 55 -13.67 17.11 3.95
N SER A 56 -14.10 18.31 3.54
CA SER A 56 -13.97 19.54 4.34
C SER A 56 -14.78 19.53 5.62
N LYS A 57 -15.82 18.71 5.75
CA LYS A 57 -16.69 18.62 6.92
C LYS A 57 -16.28 17.49 7.86
N THR A 58 -15.92 16.34 7.30
CA THR A 58 -15.62 15.13 8.08
C THR A 58 -14.13 14.88 8.24
N GLY A 59 -13.29 15.44 7.38
CA GLY A 59 -11.85 15.16 7.31
C GLY A 59 -11.52 13.80 6.70
N VAL A 60 -12.53 13.02 6.31
CA VAL A 60 -12.35 11.67 5.78
C VAL A 60 -11.80 11.73 4.35
N ALA A 61 -10.81 10.91 4.08
CA ALA A 61 -10.27 10.69 2.76
C ALA A 61 -10.22 9.20 2.44
N THR A 62 -10.31 8.87 1.17
CA THR A 62 -10.20 7.50 0.67
C THR A 62 -9.03 7.39 -0.29
N GLY A 63 -8.24 6.33 -0.15
CA GLY A 63 -7.17 5.95 -1.06
C GLY A 63 -7.44 4.57 -1.63
N SER A 64 -7.66 4.47 -2.93
CA SER A 64 -7.85 3.19 -3.62
C SER A 64 -6.51 2.53 -3.92
N TYR A 65 -6.40 1.22 -3.70
CA TYR A 65 -5.18 0.48 -4.01
C TYR A 65 -5.06 0.18 -5.49
N PRO A 66 -3.83 0.13 -6.04
CA PRO A 66 -3.59 -0.29 -7.41
C PRO A 66 -4.14 -1.69 -7.75
N ILE A 67 -4.05 -2.61 -6.81
CA ILE A 67 -4.62 -3.96 -6.91
C ILE A 67 -5.34 -4.34 -5.61
N ALA A 68 -6.31 -5.23 -5.68
CA ALA A 68 -6.93 -5.77 -4.49
C ALA A 68 -5.98 -6.71 -3.74
N PHE A 69 -5.95 -6.64 -2.41
CA PHE A 69 -5.30 -7.65 -1.59
C PHE A 69 -6.12 -8.95 -1.63
N PRO A 70 -5.51 -10.10 -1.91
CA PRO A 70 -6.22 -11.38 -1.91
C PRO A 70 -6.87 -11.71 -0.55
N ASN A 71 -6.13 -11.50 0.52
CA ASN A 71 -6.56 -11.85 1.87
C ASN A 71 -6.88 -10.61 2.72
N SER A 72 -5.88 -9.77 3.02
CA SER A 72 -6.05 -8.64 3.91
C SER A 72 -4.99 -7.56 3.71
N ALA A 73 -5.40 -6.30 3.88
CA ALA A 73 -4.48 -5.22 4.24
C ALA A 73 -4.37 -5.19 5.77
N PHE A 74 -3.17 -5.08 6.32
CA PHE A 74 -2.97 -5.12 7.78
C PHE A 74 -2.26 -3.90 8.34
N MET A 75 -1.64 -3.08 7.52
CA MET A 75 -0.93 -1.88 7.97
C MET A 75 -0.88 -0.82 6.87
N ALA A 76 -1.07 0.45 7.24
CA ALA A 76 -0.90 1.57 6.33
C ALA A 76 -0.22 2.75 7.03
N PHE A 77 0.55 3.49 6.25
CA PHE A 77 1.16 4.76 6.62
C PHE A 77 0.72 5.82 5.64
N ILE A 78 0.52 7.03 6.13
CA ILE A 78 0.16 8.17 5.30
C ILE A 78 1.07 9.34 5.65
N ALA A 79 1.67 9.91 4.62
CA ALA A 79 2.45 11.14 4.70
C ALA A 79 1.71 12.26 3.97
N GLU A 80 1.62 13.42 4.59
CA GLU A 80 1.10 14.59 3.91
C GLU A 80 2.07 15.04 2.80
N LYS A 81 1.51 15.42 1.67
CA LYS A 81 2.28 16.02 0.59
C LYS A 81 2.15 17.54 0.65
N THR A 82 3.06 18.15 1.37
CA THR A 82 3.11 19.61 1.56
C THR A 82 4.00 20.28 0.52
N ALA A 83 3.50 21.39 -0.05
CA ALA A 83 4.32 22.23 -0.92
C ALA A 83 5.31 23.05 -0.09
N ILE A 84 6.54 23.23 -0.59
CA ILE A 84 7.49 24.13 0.02
C ILE A 84 6.96 25.57 -0.13
N SER A 85 6.87 26.30 0.97
CA SER A 85 6.41 27.67 1.02
C SER A 85 7.39 28.53 1.80
N THR A 86 7.44 29.83 1.51
CA THR A 86 8.21 30.82 2.27
C THR A 86 7.47 31.37 3.49
N GLY A 87 6.20 31.04 3.64
CA GLY A 87 5.34 31.43 4.78
C GLY A 87 5.16 30.31 5.80
N PRO A 88 4.34 30.54 6.84
CA PRO A 88 4.00 29.51 7.79
C PRO A 88 3.37 28.31 7.07
N ILE A 89 3.88 27.11 7.35
CA ILE A 89 3.40 25.86 6.78
C ILE A 89 2.72 25.08 7.88
N GLY A 90 1.45 24.67 7.64
CA GLY A 90 0.77 23.69 8.46
C GLY A 90 1.10 22.30 7.94
N ILE A 91 1.45 21.39 8.83
CA ILE A 91 1.57 19.96 8.55
C ILE A 91 0.47 19.25 9.29
N ASN A 92 -0.30 18.45 8.58
CA ASN A 92 -1.41 17.71 9.17
C ASN A 92 -1.02 16.28 9.46
N SER A 93 -1.50 15.77 10.57
CA SER A 93 -1.41 14.33 10.88
C SER A 93 -2.57 13.59 10.24
N TRP A 94 -2.33 12.35 9.87
CA TRP A 94 -3.31 11.44 9.32
C TRP A 94 -3.52 10.25 10.26
N GLY A 95 -4.77 9.94 10.55
CA GLY A 95 -5.14 8.74 11.29
C GLY A 95 -5.81 7.74 10.36
N VAL A 96 -5.25 6.53 10.24
CA VAL A 96 -5.89 5.45 9.49
C VAL A 96 -7.10 4.96 10.26
N SER A 97 -8.26 4.95 9.60
CA SER A 97 -9.55 4.57 10.19
C SER A 97 -10.00 3.17 9.76
N GLU A 98 -9.83 2.83 8.48
CA GLU A 98 -10.30 1.57 7.93
C GLU A 98 -9.34 1.06 6.85
N LEU A 99 -9.08 -0.24 6.87
CA LEU A 99 -8.37 -0.95 5.81
C LEU A 99 -9.28 -2.04 5.26
N THR A 100 -9.57 -1.98 3.97
CA THR A 100 -10.28 -3.04 3.25
C THR A 100 -9.32 -3.74 2.29
N LYS A 101 -9.82 -4.67 1.49
CA LYS A 101 -9.01 -5.31 0.44
C LYS A 101 -8.70 -4.40 -0.75
N THR A 102 -9.47 -3.33 -0.93
CA THR A 102 -9.40 -2.49 -2.14
C THR A 102 -9.08 -1.03 -1.88
N GLU A 103 -9.27 -0.57 -0.65
CA GLU A 103 -9.08 0.83 -0.27
C GLU A 103 -8.74 1.00 1.20
N LEU A 104 -8.18 2.14 1.53
CA LEU A 104 -8.05 2.62 2.90
C LEU A 104 -8.87 3.90 3.10
N LYS A 105 -9.35 4.10 4.32
CA LYS A 105 -9.93 5.36 4.77
C LYS A 105 -9.11 5.92 5.92
N ALA A 106 -8.92 7.22 5.89
CA ALA A 106 -8.20 7.92 6.93
C ALA A 106 -8.84 9.28 7.21
N ILE A 107 -8.51 9.85 8.36
CA ILE A 107 -8.98 11.15 8.78
C ILE A 107 -7.78 12.07 8.89
N CYS A 108 -7.85 13.22 8.21
CA CYS A 108 -6.87 14.28 8.33
C CYS A 108 -7.13 15.12 9.58
N ALA A 109 -6.10 15.33 10.39
CA ALA A 109 -6.22 16.06 11.67
C ALA A 109 -6.53 17.55 11.51
N ALA A 110 -6.36 18.13 10.33
CA ALA A 110 -6.79 19.51 10.05
C ALA A 110 -8.26 19.76 10.45
N ARG A 111 -9.07 18.71 10.44
CA ARG A 111 -10.47 18.73 10.85
C ARG A 111 -10.67 18.99 12.34
N THR A 112 -9.78 18.58 13.22
CA THR A 112 -9.95 18.66 14.68
C THR A 112 -9.71 20.07 15.23
N ILE A 113 -9.08 20.96 14.48
CA ILE A 113 -8.64 22.27 14.92
C ILE A 113 -9.52 23.39 14.35
N SER A 114 -10.24 23.17 13.26
CA SER A 114 -11.04 24.19 12.59
C SER A 114 -12.36 23.63 12.04
N THR A 115 -13.42 24.44 12.14
CA THR A 115 -14.74 24.13 11.55
C THR A 115 -14.79 24.27 10.03
N SER A 116 -13.75 24.85 9.43
CA SER A 116 -13.56 24.95 7.99
C SER A 116 -12.16 24.47 7.61
N ALA A 117 -11.97 23.16 7.65
CA ALA A 117 -10.70 22.57 7.24
C ALA A 117 -10.53 22.68 5.73
N ALA A 118 -9.31 23.03 5.30
CA ALA A 118 -8.90 22.84 3.91
C ALA A 118 -8.96 21.36 3.56
N THR A 119 -9.21 21.05 2.30
CA THR A 119 -9.11 19.67 1.79
C THR A 119 -7.64 19.31 1.60
N GLU A 120 -7.19 18.22 2.20
CA GLU A 120 -5.82 17.80 2.19
C GLU A 120 -5.64 16.50 1.39
N THR A 121 -4.48 16.34 0.81
CA THR A 121 -4.06 15.12 0.13
C THR A 121 -2.79 14.57 0.75
N GLY A 122 -2.60 13.27 0.66
CA GLY A 122 -1.40 12.61 1.13
C GLY A 122 -0.97 11.49 0.20
N ASP A 123 0.17 10.93 0.49
CA ASP A 123 0.65 9.70 -0.14
C ASP A 123 0.58 8.58 0.89
N PHE A 124 0.10 7.41 0.48
CA PHE A 124 0.03 6.24 1.35
C PHE A 124 0.99 5.15 0.94
N LEU A 125 1.41 4.38 1.94
CA LEU A 125 2.04 3.07 1.81
C LEU A 125 1.17 2.08 2.57
N VAL A 126 0.77 0.97 1.93
CA VAL A 126 -0.06 -0.06 2.55
C VAL A 126 0.58 -1.43 2.36
N LEU A 127 0.49 -2.24 3.38
CA LEU A 127 1.03 -3.59 3.45
C LEU A 127 -0.10 -4.59 3.63
N GLY A 128 0.02 -5.74 2.96
CA GLY A 128 -0.98 -6.81 3.04
C GLY A 128 -0.54 -8.08 2.33
N TYR A 129 -1.47 -9.00 2.12
CA TYR A 129 -1.23 -10.30 1.47
C TYR A 129 -2.50 -10.89 0.85
#